data_5fb0053336348b6aadd3bbd379d35dbe
#
_entry.id   5fb0053336348b6aadd3bbd379d35dbe
#
_cell.length_a   1.000
_cell.length_b   1.000
_cell.length_c   1.000
_cell.angle_alpha   90.00
_cell.angle_beta   90.00
_cell.angle_gamma   90.00
#
_symmetry.space_group_name_H-M   'P 1'
#
loop_
_entity.id
_entity.type
_entity.pdbx_description
1 polymer ?
#
loop_
_entity_poly.entity_id
_entity_poly.type
_entity_poly.pdbx_seq_one_letter_code
_entity_poly.pdbx_strand_id
1 'polypeptide(L)'
;MRHMNSGRKLGRTSAHRTALFRNMATSLFRHERIETTDSKAKELRSFAEQLITLAKRGDLHARRQAYADIRDQEILAKLFGDIAGRFKTRPGGYTRITKSRIRKGDNAPISIIELVGNEVPLNATTPSAD
;
A
#
# COMPACT_ATOMS: atom_id res chain seq x y z
N MET A 1 -17.79 16.18 15.05
CA MET A 1 -17.93 14.75 14.90
C MET A 1 -16.73 14.17 14.19
N ARG A 2 -16.29 13.01 14.63
CA ARG A 2 -15.02 12.48 14.18
C ARG A 2 -15.10 11.22 13.33
N HIS A 3 -16.26 10.85 12.83
CA HIS A 3 -16.32 9.62 12.03
C HIS A 3 -15.57 9.71 10.71
N MET A 4 -15.28 10.89 10.23
CA MET A 4 -14.50 11.05 9.00
C MET A 4 -13.01 11.17 9.27
N ASN A 5 -12.62 11.15 10.53
CA ASN A 5 -11.23 11.32 10.95
C ASN A 5 -10.62 10.00 11.42
N SER A 6 -10.96 8.90 10.75
CA SER A 6 -10.31 7.63 11.00
C SER A 6 -8.90 7.66 10.44
N GLY A 7 -7.90 7.38 11.03
CA GLY A 7 -6.54 7.39 10.54
C GLY A 7 -5.68 8.40 11.25
N ARG A 8 -4.38 8.24 11.08
CA ARG A 8 -3.36 9.07 11.73
C ARG A 8 -2.98 10.24 10.84
N LYS A 9 -2.81 11.41 11.46
CA LYS A 9 -2.41 12.60 10.70
C LYS A 9 -0.94 12.58 10.27
N LEU A 10 -0.09 11.89 10.99
CA LEU A 10 1.34 11.75 10.67
C LEU A 10 2.07 13.08 10.49
N GLY A 11 1.58 14.15 11.14
CA GLY A 11 2.22 15.46 11.09
C GLY A 11 2.12 16.16 9.76
N ARG A 12 1.19 15.76 8.88
CA ARG A 12 1.07 16.32 7.52
C ARG A 12 -0.34 16.84 7.27
N THR A 13 -0.47 17.77 6.31
CA THR A 13 -1.77 18.22 5.84
C THR A 13 -2.50 17.10 5.12
N SER A 14 -3.84 17.23 4.99
CA SER A 14 -4.63 16.23 4.28
C SER A 14 -4.16 16.00 2.84
N ALA A 15 -3.79 17.08 2.13
CA ALA A 15 -3.30 16.96 0.76
C ALA A 15 -1.97 16.20 0.71
N HIS A 16 -1.07 16.51 1.62
CA HIS A 16 0.23 15.83 1.70
C HIS A 16 0.05 14.35 2.06
N ARG A 17 -0.88 14.06 2.98
CA ARG A 17 -1.17 12.66 3.36
C ARG A 17 -1.69 11.87 2.18
N THR A 18 -2.64 12.44 1.43
CA THR A 18 -3.20 11.77 0.26
C THR A 18 -2.10 11.51 -0.78
N ALA A 19 -1.29 12.52 -1.08
CA ALA A 19 -0.19 12.37 -2.04
C ALA A 19 0.82 11.32 -1.56
N LEU A 20 1.15 11.33 -0.27
CA LEU A 20 2.07 10.35 0.30
C LEU A 20 1.55 8.92 0.11
N PHE A 21 0.29 8.67 0.46
CA PHE A 21 -0.26 7.33 0.39
C PHE A 21 -0.49 6.87 -1.05
N ARG A 22 -0.82 7.78 -1.96
CA ARG A 22 -0.90 7.45 -3.40
C ARG A 22 0.46 6.99 -3.91
N ASN A 23 1.53 7.72 -3.56
CA ASN A 23 2.88 7.35 -3.97
C ASN A 23 3.33 6.04 -3.34
N MET A 24 3.04 5.85 -2.06
CA MET A 24 3.40 4.63 -1.36
C MET A 24 2.66 3.42 -1.90
N ALA A 25 1.37 3.56 -2.21
CA ALA A 25 0.59 2.47 -2.79
C ALA A 25 1.12 2.10 -4.17
N THR A 26 1.45 3.09 -4.99
CA THR A 26 2.06 2.84 -6.29
C THR A 26 3.36 2.06 -6.15
N SER A 27 4.21 2.45 -5.21
CA SER A 27 5.47 1.74 -4.94
C SER A 27 5.21 0.32 -4.43
N LEU A 28 4.22 0.16 -3.56
CA LEU A 28 3.88 -1.16 -3.03
C LEU A 28 3.44 -2.11 -4.15
N PHE A 29 2.58 -1.63 -5.05
CA PHE A 29 2.12 -2.48 -6.15
C PHE A 29 3.22 -2.74 -7.18
N ARG A 30 4.14 -1.77 -7.36
CA ARG A 30 5.27 -1.96 -8.28
C ARG A 30 6.25 -2.99 -7.75
N HIS A 31 6.66 -2.86 -6.51
CA HIS A 31 7.71 -3.69 -5.90
C HIS A 31 7.16 -4.87 -5.12
N GLU A 32 5.87 -4.82 -4.75
CA GLU A 32 5.15 -5.80 -3.94
C GLU A 32 5.63 -5.91 -2.49
N ARG A 33 6.66 -5.15 -2.14
CA ARG A 33 7.24 -5.13 -0.81
C ARG A 33 8.03 -3.82 -0.65
N ILE A 34 7.69 -3.04 0.37
CA ILE A 34 8.40 -1.79 0.65
C ILE A 34 8.67 -1.66 2.15
N GLU A 35 9.69 -0.87 2.48
CA GLU A 35 10.05 -0.57 3.86
C GLU A 35 9.69 0.87 4.17
N THR A 36 9.03 1.10 5.31
CA THR A 36 8.64 2.44 5.75
C THR A 36 8.46 2.44 7.27
N THR A 37 8.15 3.60 7.84
CA THR A 37 7.86 3.65 9.28
C THR A 37 6.63 2.83 9.61
N ASP A 38 6.60 2.27 10.81
CA ASP A 38 5.51 1.38 11.24
C ASP A 38 4.15 2.07 11.16
N SER A 39 4.06 3.34 11.57
CA SER A 39 2.80 4.08 11.51
C SER A 39 2.33 4.30 10.09
N LYS A 40 3.23 4.62 9.15
CA LYS A 40 2.87 4.75 7.73
C LYS A 40 2.43 3.42 7.14
N ALA A 41 3.11 2.32 7.51
CA ALA A 41 2.75 1.00 7.02
C ALA A 41 1.32 0.63 7.43
N LYS A 42 0.95 0.92 8.68
CA LYS A 42 -0.39 0.63 9.18
C LYS A 42 -1.47 1.41 8.47
N GLU A 43 -1.22 2.69 8.18
CA GLU A 43 -2.17 3.52 7.42
C GLU A 43 -2.23 3.08 5.96
N LEU A 44 -1.08 2.77 5.36
CA LEU A 44 -1.02 2.31 3.98
C LEU A 44 -1.79 1.01 3.78
N ARG A 45 -1.77 0.14 4.76
CA ARG A 45 -2.48 -1.14 4.68
C ARG A 45 -3.93 -0.97 4.28
N SER A 46 -4.66 -0.11 5.00
CA SER A 46 -6.07 0.16 4.72
C SER A 46 -6.26 0.74 3.31
N PHE A 47 -5.43 1.69 2.95
CA PHE A 47 -5.49 2.36 1.65
C PHE A 47 -5.26 1.36 0.50
N ALA A 48 -4.20 0.55 0.62
CA ALA A 48 -3.85 -0.42 -0.41
C ALA A 48 -4.89 -1.53 -0.54
N GLU A 49 -5.43 -2.00 0.58
CA GLU A 49 -6.41 -3.08 0.54
C GLU A 49 -7.71 -2.64 -0.11
N GLN A 50 -8.11 -1.39 0.07
CA GLN A 50 -9.27 -0.85 -0.63
C GLN A 50 -9.05 -0.85 -2.14
N LEU A 51 -7.85 -0.50 -2.59
CA LEU A 51 -7.51 -0.51 -4.01
C LEU A 51 -7.53 -1.93 -4.59
N ILE A 52 -7.05 -2.92 -3.84
CA ILE A 52 -7.11 -4.32 -4.26
C ILE A 52 -8.56 -4.79 -4.36
N THR A 53 -9.41 -4.38 -3.44
CA THR A 53 -10.83 -4.70 -3.49
C THR A 53 -11.48 -4.14 -4.76
N LEU A 54 -11.17 -2.88 -5.11
CA LEU A 54 -11.65 -2.29 -6.37
C LEU A 54 -11.16 -3.09 -7.57
N ALA A 55 -9.89 -3.50 -7.56
CA ALA A 55 -9.31 -4.27 -8.65
C ALA A 55 -9.99 -5.62 -8.82
N LYS A 56 -10.37 -6.24 -7.72
CA LYS A 56 -11.10 -7.52 -7.75
C LYS A 56 -12.49 -7.39 -8.36
N ARG A 57 -13.14 -6.24 -8.16
CA ARG A 57 -14.42 -5.97 -8.86
C ARG A 57 -14.20 -5.90 -10.37
N GLY A 58 -13.14 -5.26 -10.79
CA GLY A 58 -12.69 -5.29 -12.18
C GLY A 58 -13.54 -4.53 -13.20
N ASP A 59 -14.63 -3.88 -12.78
CA ASP A 59 -15.48 -3.14 -13.70
C ASP A 59 -14.86 -1.78 -14.05
N LEU A 60 -15.41 -1.11 -15.06
CA LEU A 60 -14.90 0.17 -15.51
C LEU A 60 -14.97 1.24 -14.44
N HIS A 61 -16.05 1.24 -13.67
CA HIS A 61 -16.22 2.22 -12.58
C HIS A 61 -15.14 2.04 -11.51
N ALA A 62 -14.87 0.79 -11.11
CA ALA A 62 -13.81 0.50 -10.14
C ALA A 62 -12.45 0.93 -10.67
N ARG A 63 -12.17 0.69 -11.96
CA ARG A 63 -10.92 1.08 -12.58
C ARG A 63 -10.74 2.60 -12.58
N ARG A 64 -11.81 3.34 -12.86
CA ARG A 64 -11.76 4.80 -12.81
C ARG A 64 -11.52 5.33 -11.40
N GLN A 65 -12.14 4.71 -10.40
CA GLN A 65 -11.91 5.07 -9.01
C GLN A 65 -10.47 4.81 -8.59
N ALA A 66 -9.92 3.67 -8.96
CA ALA A 66 -8.52 3.34 -8.64
C ALA A 66 -7.54 4.25 -9.36
N TYR A 67 -7.87 4.67 -10.58
CA TYR A 67 -7.01 5.58 -11.35
C TYR A 67 -6.83 6.93 -10.65
N ALA A 68 -7.82 7.37 -9.88
CA ALA A 68 -7.67 8.61 -9.11
C ALA A 68 -6.49 8.56 -8.14
N ASP A 69 -6.16 7.37 -7.66
CA ASP A 69 -5.05 7.17 -6.72
C ASP A 69 -3.79 6.62 -7.38
N ILE A 70 -3.94 5.70 -8.33
CA ILE A 70 -2.83 5.08 -9.04
C ILE A 70 -2.80 5.64 -10.47
N ARG A 71 -2.03 6.69 -10.66
CA ARG A 71 -1.96 7.43 -11.93
C ARG A 71 -1.01 6.80 -12.93
N ASP A 72 -0.16 5.89 -12.50
CA ASP A 72 0.74 5.15 -13.38
C ASP A 72 -0.06 4.05 -14.06
N GLN A 73 -0.25 4.17 -15.38
CA GLN A 73 -1.08 3.22 -16.13
C GLN A 73 -0.52 1.81 -16.11
N GLU A 74 0.80 1.68 -16.10
CA GLU A 74 1.46 0.38 -16.05
C GLU A 74 1.16 -0.32 -14.71
N ILE A 75 1.25 0.41 -13.61
CA ILE A 75 0.95 -0.14 -12.29
C ILE A 75 -0.55 -0.40 -12.14
N LEU A 76 -1.39 0.48 -12.69
CA LEU A 76 -2.82 0.25 -12.69
C LEU A 76 -3.19 -1.04 -13.42
N ALA A 77 -2.56 -1.28 -14.58
CA ALA A 77 -2.76 -2.52 -15.33
C ALA A 77 -2.30 -3.73 -14.52
N LYS A 78 -1.17 -3.64 -13.84
CA LYS A 78 -0.67 -4.70 -12.97
C LYS A 78 -1.67 -4.98 -11.84
N LEU A 79 -2.21 -3.93 -11.23
CA LEU A 79 -3.17 -4.06 -10.13
C LEU A 79 -4.43 -4.79 -10.58
N PHE A 80 -5.01 -4.41 -11.72
CA PHE A 80 -6.26 -4.99 -12.21
C PHE A 80 -6.06 -6.34 -12.89
N GLY A 81 -4.84 -6.67 -13.31
CA GLY A 81 -4.51 -7.96 -13.93
C GLY A 81 -3.91 -8.93 -12.93
N ASP A 82 -2.60 -8.86 -12.75
CA ASP A 82 -1.82 -9.81 -11.94
C ASP A 82 -2.28 -9.82 -10.48
N ILE A 83 -2.32 -8.66 -9.83
CA ILE A 83 -2.61 -8.59 -8.40
C ILE A 83 -4.05 -8.99 -8.11
N ALA A 84 -5.00 -8.48 -8.88
CA ALA A 84 -6.41 -8.86 -8.71
C ALA A 84 -6.63 -10.35 -8.92
N GLY A 85 -5.97 -10.92 -9.93
CA GLY A 85 -6.05 -12.36 -10.19
C GLY A 85 -5.51 -13.19 -9.05
N ARG A 86 -4.40 -12.75 -8.47
CA ARG A 86 -3.76 -13.44 -7.35
C ARG A 86 -4.67 -13.51 -6.12
N PHE A 87 -5.43 -12.45 -5.87
CA PHE A 87 -6.26 -12.37 -4.66
C PHE A 87 -7.74 -12.68 -4.91
N LYS A 88 -8.08 -13.17 -6.08
CA LYS A 88 -9.47 -13.38 -6.48
C LYS A 88 -10.28 -14.19 -5.46
N THR A 89 -9.68 -15.22 -4.89
CA THR A 89 -10.36 -16.10 -3.93
C THR A 89 -10.13 -15.72 -2.47
N ARG A 90 -9.29 -14.73 -2.20
CA ARG A 90 -9.00 -14.32 -0.83
C ARG A 90 -9.96 -13.19 -0.42
N PRO A 91 -10.74 -13.36 0.65
CA PRO A 91 -11.77 -12.37 1.03
C PRO A 91 -11.22 -11.10 1.66
N GLY A 92 -9.94 -11.06 2.02
CA GLY A 92 -9.31 -9.91 2.65
C GLY A 92 -7.92 -10.26 3.11
N GLY A 93 -7.27 -9.35 3.84
CA GLY A 93 -5.92 -9.62 4.36
C GLY A 93 -4.89 -9.77 3.26
N TYR A 94 -4.88 -8.84 2.31
CA TYR A 94 -4.00 -8.92 1.14
C TYR A 94 -2.58 -8.49 1.44
N THR A 95 -2.34 -7.87 2.60
CA THR A 95 -1.02 -7.35 2.96
C THR A 95 -0.57 -7.90 4.29
N ARG A 96 0.75 -7.90 4.49
CA ARG A 96 1.38 -8.30 5.75
C ARG A 96 2.37 -7.23 6.16
N ILE A 97 2.35 -6.88 7.45
CA ILE A 97 3.30 -5.93 8.02
C ILE A 97 4.21 -6.68 8.98
N THR A 98 5.52 -6.56 8.79
CA THR A 98 6.52 -7.20 9.64
C THR A 98 7.48 -6.15 10.15
N LYS A 99 7.76 -6.15 11.45
CA LYS A 99 8.71 -5.22 12.03
C LYS A 99 10.12 -5.55 11.55
N SER A 100 10.85 -4.51 11.14
CA SER A 100 12.17 -4.67 10.54
C SER A 100 13.29 -4.20 11.47
N ARG A 101 13.32 -2.90 11.76
CA ARG A 101 14.45 -2.32 12.51
C ARG A 101 14.02 -1.02 13.17
N ILE A 102 14.94 -0.44 13.94
CA ILE A 102 14.80 0.91 14.49
C ILE A 102 15.71 1.82 13.67
N ARG A 103 15.15 2.89 13.13
CA ARG A 103 15.92 3.83 12.31
C ARG A 103 16.88 4.65 13.18
N LYS A 104 18.15 4.73 12.76
CA LYS A 104 19.12 5.56 13.44
C LYS A 104 18.73 7.02 13.24
N GLY A 105 19.03 7.83 14.23
CA GLY A 105 18.76 9.26 14.17
C GLY A 105 17.53 9.65 14.97
N ASP A 106 16.35 9.14 14.62
CA ASP A 106 15.10 9.49 15.32
C ASP A 106 14.46 8.31 16.07
N ASN A 107 15.09 7.15 16.03
CA ASN A 107 14.59 5.92 16.67
C ASN A 107 13.21 5.50 16.22
N ALA A 108 12.80 5.89 15.00
CA ALA A 108 11.50 5.48 14.46
C ALA A 108 11.50 3.98 14.18
N PRO A 109 10.44 3.26 14.60
CA PRO A 109 10.33 1.86 14.23
C PRO A 109 10.01 1.75 12.74
N ILE A 110 10.75 0.88 12.05
CA ILE A 110 10.62 0.65 10.62
C ILE A 110 10.00 -0.73 10.42
N SER A 111 9.05 -0.80 9.50
CA SER A 111 8.38 -2.05 9.16
C SER A 111 8.40 -2.28 7.66
N ILE A 112 8.19 -3.53 7.28
CA ILE A 112 8.04 -3.93 5.88
C ILE A 112 6.57 -4.26 5.68
N ILE A 113 5.96 -3.65 4.65
CA ILE A 113 4.62 -4.02 4.21
C ILE A 113 4.77 -4.73 2.87
N GLU A 114 4.10 -5.87 2.72
CA GLU A 114 4.22 -6.67 1.51
C GLU A 114 2.87 -7.26 1.12
N LEU A 115 2.72 -7.56 -0.16
CA LEU A 115 1.55 -8.29 -0.64
C LEU A 115 1.73 -9.76 -0.30
N VAL A 116 0.71 -10.35 0.30
CA VAL A 116 0.72 -11.77 0.67
C VAL A 116 0.75 -12.61 -0.60
N GLY A 117 1.41 -13.77 -0.53
CA GLY A 117 1.49 -14.66 -1.67
C GLY A 117 2.63 -14.35 -2.63
N ASN A 118 3.40 -13.30 -2.34
CA ASN A 118 4.60 -13.00 -3.10
C ASN A 118 5.83 -13.42 -2.28
N GLU A 119 6.52 -14.45 -2.73
CA GLU A 119 7.70 -14.95 -2.02
C GLU A 119 8.95 -14.23 -2.50
N VAL A 120 9.21 -13.07 -1.90
CA VAL A 120 10.46 -12.36 -2.15
C VAL A 120 11.54 -12.99 -1.30
N PRO A 121 12.71 -13.34 -1.87
CA PRO A 121 13.82 -13.91 -1.07
C PRO A 121 14.20 -13.00 0.09
N LEU A 122 14.50 -13.59 1.25
CA LEU A 122 14.84 -12.82 2.46
C LEU A 122 16.06 -11.94 2.28
N ASN A 123 16.95 -12.30 1.36
CA ASN A 123 18.16 -11.52 1.07
C ASN A 123 17.97 -10.48 -0.03
N ALA A 124 16.76 -10.34 -0.56
CA ALA A 124 16.49 -9.32 -1.57
C ALA A 124 16.43 -7.94 -0.92
N THR A 125 16.95 -6.94 -1.63
CA THR A 125 16.87 -5.56 -1.15
C THR A 125 15.41 -5.08 -1.20
N THR A 126 14.94 -4.55 -0.07
CA THR A 126 13.58 -4.03 0.03
C THR A 126 13.61 -2.52 -0.21
N PRO A 127 12.85 -2.00 -1.21
CA PRO A 127 12.84 -0.57 -1.48
C PRO A 127 12.27 0.23 -0.32
N SER A 128 12.82 1.43 -0.11
CA SER A 128 12.27 2.37 0.85
C SER A 128 11.18 3.20 0.17
N ALA A 129 10.08 3.45 0.91
CA ALA A 129 8.97 4.24 0.41
C ALA A 129 9.05 5.70 0.86
N ASP A 130 10.10 6.06 1.57
CA ASP A 130 10.29 7.43 2.02
C ASP A 130 11.10 8.22 0.99
#